data_18e5b91f1f7c7bd160871c06e355ff34
#
_entry.id   18e5b91f1f7c7bd160871c06e355ff34
#
_cell.length_a   1.000
_cell.length_b   1.000
_cell.length_c   1.000
_cell.angle_alpha   90.00
_cell.angle_beta   90.00
_cell.angle_gamma   90.00
#
_symmetry.space_group_name_H-M   'P 1'
#
loop_
_entity.id
_entity.type
_entity.pdbx_description
1 polymer ?
#
loop_
_entity_poly.entity_id
_entity_poly.type
_entity_poly.pdbx_seq_one_letter_code
_entity_poly.pdbx_strand_id
1 'polypeptide(L)'
;MELIVDFSSDLQNEKYDMFIDILYENNHLENYIKKVLELEKVESDRPLYLSLLLTDNENIQVINREYRDKDAPTDVISFAYHETEDFNIGPYDTLGDIIISLERVEEQAGEYNHSFEREFYYVLTHGILHILGYDHIEEDDKKLMREREEAILSSFGYTRDKWKRKQKKL
;
A
#
# COMPACT_ATOMS: atom_id res chain seq x y z
N MET A 1 15.86 -13.26 -1.54
CA MET A 1 14.97 -12.78 -0.50
C MET A 1 13.65 -13.54 -0.55
N GLU A 2 13.25 -14.09 0.57
CA GLU A 2 11.97 -14.79 0.68
C GLU A 2 10.93 -13.86 1.30
N LEU A 3 9.75 -13.80 0.69
CA LEU A 3 8.66 -12.94 1.12
C LEU A 3 7.37 -13.75 1.21
N ILE A 4 6.68 -13.61 2.33
CA ILE A 4 5.34 -14.17 2.52
C ILE A 4 4.37 -12.99 2.65
N VAL A 5 3.37 -12.96 1.78
CA VAL A 5 2.30 -11.96 1.84
C VAL A 5 1.02 -12.67 2.29
N ASP A 6 0.55 -12.33 3.48
CA ASP A 6 -0.75 -12.79 3.98
C ASP A 6 -1.82 -11.84 3.43
N PHE A 7 -2.41 -12.25 2.33
CA PHE A 7 -3.35 -11.42 1.58
C PHE A 7 -4.77 -11.92 1.78
N SER A 8 -5.66 -11.02 2.19
CA SER A 8 -7.08 -11.33 2.41
C SER A 8 -7.98 -10.18 1.99
N SER A 9 -9.26 -10.50 1.82
CA SER A 9 -10.30 -9.52 1.50
C SER A 9 -11.56 -9.85 2.26
N ASP A 10 -12.19 -8.84 2.86
CA ASP A 10 -13.51 -8.97 3.48
C ASP A 10 -14.62 -8.26 2.68
N LEU A 11 -14.31 -7.90 1.43
CA LEU A 11 -15.26 -7.21 0.55
C LEU A 11 -16.43 -8.08 0.17
N GLN A 12 -17.64 -7.52 0.27
CA GLN A 12 -18.89 -8.18 -0.11
C GLN A 12 -19.34 -7.81 -1.52
N ASN A 13 -18.83 -6.72 -2.09
CA ASN A 13 -19.23 -6.22 -3.39
C ASN A 13 -18.49 -6.96 -4.51
N GLU A 14 -19.23 -7.69 -5.32
CA GLU A 14 -18.72 -8.51 -6.41
C GLU A 14 -17.95 -7.73 -7.50
N LYS A 15 -18.16 -6.44 -7.59
CA LYS A 15 -17.49 -5.63 -8.63
C LYS A 15 -15.97 -5.63 -8.51
N TYR A 16 -15.43 -5.97 -7.35
CA TYR A 16 -13.98 -6.04 -7.13
C TYR A 16 -13.40 -7.43 -7.34
N ASP A 17 -14.22 -8.45 -7.58
CA ASP A 17 -13.77 -9.85 -7.65
C ASP A 17 -12.75 -10.07 -8.74
N MET A 18 -12.97 -9.52 -9.93
CA MET A 18 -12.05 -9.68 -11.05
C MET A 18 -10.67 -9.07 -10.75
N PHE A 19 -10.65 -7.90 -10.14
CA PHE A 19 -9.40 -7.26 -9.74
C PHE A 19 -8.65 -8.09 -8.70
N ILE A 20 -9.37 -8.60 -7.70
CA ILE A 20 -8.78 -9.44 -6.63
C ILE A 20 -8.21 -10.72 -7.23
N ASP A 21 -8.93 -11.35 -8.15
CA ASP A 21 -8.46 -12.55 -8.85
C ASP A 21 -7.14 -12.30 -9.60
N ILE A 22 -7.02 -11.14 -10.26
CA ILE A 22 -5.80 -10.75 -10.95
C ILE A 22 -4.63 -10.62 -9.97
N LEU A 23 -4.88 -10.09 -8.78
CA LEU A 23 -3.84 -9.96 -7.75
C LEU A 23 -3.30 -11.31 -7.30
N TYR A 24 -4.14 -12.33 -7.26
CA TYR A 24 -3.73 -13.69 -6.90
C TYR A 24 -3.04 -14.43 -8.04
N GLU A 25 -3.37 -14.14 -9.30
CA GLU A 25 -2.83 -14.84 -10.45
C GLU A 25 -1.32 -14.71 -10.55
N ASN A 26 -0.63 -15.85 -10.72
CA ASN A 26 0.82 -15.91 -10.90
C ASN A 26 1.60 -15.14 -9.84
N ASN A 27 1.07 -15.07 -8.63
CA ASN A 27 1.65 -14.30 -7.52
C ASN A 27 1.86 -12.83 -7.88
N HIS A 28 0.95 -12.25 -8.64
CA HIS A 28 1.08 -10.90 -9.20
C HIS A 28 1.33 -9.85 -8.12
N LEU A 29 0.49 -9.84 -7.07
CA LEU A 29 0.63 -8.91 -5.96
C LEU A 29 1.93 -9.12 -5.19
N GLU A 30 2.22 -10.39 -4.88
CA GLU A 30 3.44 -10.76 -4.15
C GLU A 30 4.69 -10.34 -4.91
N ASN A 31 4.71 -10.55 -6.22
CA ASN A 31 5.82 -10.15 -7.08
C ASN A 31 6.01 -8.63 -7.09
N TYR A 32 4.91 -7.87 -7.11
CA TYR A 32 4.97 -6.41 -7.02
C TYR A 32 5.62 -5.97 -5.70
N ILE A 33 5.12 -6.47 -4.58
CA ILE A 33 5.62 -6.11 -3.26
C ILE A 33 7.10 -6.49 -3.15
N LYS A 34 7.46 -7.68 -3.60
CA LYS A 34 8.85 -8.14 -3.58
C LYS A 34 9.76 -7.19 -4.36
N LYS A 35 9.32 -6.75 -5.53
CA LYS A 35 10.09 -5.80 -6.34
C LYS A 35 10.27 -4.45 -5.64
N VAL A 36 9.24 -3.95 -4.97
CA VAL A 36 9.34 -2.71 -4.19
C VAL A 36 10.40 -2.87 -3.10
N LEU A 37 10.35 -3.97 -2.35
CA LEU A 37 11.32 -4.22 -1.28
C LEU A 37 12.74 -4.34 -1.83
N GLU A 38 12.93 -4.95 -2.98
CA GLU A 38 14.23 -5.04 -3.64
C GLU A 38 14.75 -3.66 -4.06
N LEU A 39 13.89 -2.83 -4.63
CA LEU A 39 14.24 -1.46 -5.04
C LEU A 39 14.62 -0.60 -3.84
N GLU A 40 14.01 -0.85 -2.70
CA GLU A 40 14.32 -0.16 -1.44
C GLU A 40 15.46 -0.83 -0.67
N LYS A 41 16.09 -1.86 -1.24
CA LYS A 41 17.25 -2.55 -0.68
C LYS A 41 17.00 -3.13 0.71
N VAL A 42 15.79 -3.64 0.90
CA VAL A 42 15.42 -4.29 2.16
C VAL A 42 16.13 -5.64 2.26
N GLU A 43 16.82 -5.86 3.37
CA GLU A 43 17.52 -7.11 3.67
C GLU A 43 17.06 -7.65 5.01
N SER A 44 17.07 -8.97 5.14
CA SER A 44 16.72 -9.63 6.39
C SER A 44 17.42 -10.98 6.47
N ASP A 45 17.70 -11.40 7.70
CA ASP A 45 18.26 -12.73 8.01
C ASP A 45 17.18 -13.81 8.05
N ARG A 46 15.91 -13.44 7.92
CA ARG A 46 14.74 -14.32 7.98
C ARG A 46 13.79 -14.00 6.83
N PRO A 47 12.89 -14.91 6.48
CA PRO A 47 11.84 -14.58 5.51
C PRO A 47 11.03 -13.37 5.97
N LEU A 48 10.80 -12.44 5.05
CA LEU A 48 9.98 -11.26 5.29
C LEU A 48 8.49 -11.63 5.29
N TYR A 49 7.72 -11.00 6.17
CA TYR A 49 6.28 -11.24 6.28
C TYR A 49 5.53 -9.91 6.26
N LEU A 50 4.49 -9.82 5.44
CA LEU A 50 3.65 -8.65 5.31
C LEU A 50 2.20 -9.09 5.22
N SER A 51 1.32 -8.44 5.98
CA SER A 51 -0.13 -8.67 5.93
C SER A 51 -0.80 -7.56 5.12
N LEU A 52 -1.70 -7.93 4.22
CA LEU A 52 -2.50 -6.99 3.43
C LEU A 52 -3.97 -7.39 3.48
N LEU A 53 -4.82 -6.48 3.94
CA LEU A 53 -6.27 -6.63 3.93
C LEU A 53 -6.89 -5.61 2.97
N LEU A 54 -7.72 -6.10 2.06
CA LEU A 54 -8.58 -5.26 1.21
C LEU A 54 -9.97 -5.21 1.82
N THR A 55 -10.47 -4.00 2.03
CA THR A 55 -11.72 -3.78 2.73
C THR A 55 -12.51 -2.62 2.11
N ASP A 56 -13.59 -2.20 2.75
CA ASP A 56 -14.45 -1.11 2.33
C ASP A 56 -14.29 0.13 3.22
N ASN A 57 -14.99 1.21 2.86
CA ASN A 57 -14.94 2.47 3.61
C ASN A 57 -15.47 2.32 5.04
N GLU A 58 -16.53 1.55 5.22
CA GLU A 58 -17.13 1.36 6.54
C GLU A 58 -16.16 0.70 7.53
N ASN A 59 -15.52 -0.40 7.09
CA ASN A 59 -14.58 -1.13 7.95
C ASN A 59 -13.31 -0.35 8.21
N ILE A 60 -12.74 0.33 7.20
CA ILE A 60 -11.52 1.09 7.41
C ILE A 60 -11.77 2.32 8.30
N GLN A 61 -12.97 2.89 8.25
CA GLN A 61 -13.36 3.97 9.16
C GLN A 61 -13.34 3.53 10.61
N VAL A 62 -13.85 2.32 10.89
CA VAL A 62 -13.82 1.73 12.25
C VAL A 62 -12.36 1.61 12.73
N ILE A 63 -11.49 1.08 11.90
CA ILE A 63 -10.08 0.90 12.24
C ILE A 63 -9.39 2.25 12.46
N ASN A 64 -9.67 3.22 11.61
CA ASN A 64 -9.11 4.57 11.70
C ASN A 64 -9.55 5.27 13.00
N ARG A 65 -10.80 5.11 13.37
CA ARG A 65 -11.34 5.65 14.63
C ARG A 65 -10.70 5.00 15.85
N GLU A 66 -10.61 3.67 15.86
CA GLU A 66 -10.12 2.92 17.02
C GLU A 66 -8.60 3.08 17.24
N TYR A 67 -7.81 3.13 16.17
CA TYR A 67 -6.35 3.10 16.27
C TYR A 67 -5.68 4.42 15.98
N ARG A 68 -6.35 5.37 15.32
CA ARG A 68 -5.79 6.67 14.94
C ARG A 68 -6.62 7.85 15.44
N ASP A 69 -7.69 7.57 16.12
CA ASP A 69 -8.60 8.58 16.67
C ASP A 69 -9.19 9.52 15.59
N LYS A 70 -9.42 8.98 14.40
CA LYS A 70 -10.02 9.69 13.29
C LYS A 70 -11.26 8.97 12.81
N ASP A 71 -12.43 9.56 13.02
CA ASP A 71 -13.70 8.97 12.63
C ASP A 71 -14.06 9.33 11.18
N ALA A 72 -13.27 8.79 10.25
CA ALA A 72 -13.45 9.00 8.83
C ALA A 72 -12.83 7.85 8.04
N PRO A 73 -13.34 7.53 6.84
CA PRO A 73 -12.68 6.57 5.99
C PRO A 73 -11.38 7.17 5.43
N THR A 74 -10.46 6.29 5.06
CA THR A 74 -9.21 6.65 4.41
C THR A 74 -8.91 5.61 3.32
N ASP A 75 -7.91 5.87 2.49
CA ASP A 75 -7.50 4.93 1.46
C ASP A 75 -6.64 3.80 2.02
N VAL A 76 -5.71 4.11 2.92
CA VAL A 76 -4.76 3.14 3.45
C VAL A 76 -4.42 3.44 4.91
N ILE A 77 -4.24 2.36 5.68
CA ILE A 77 -3.68 2.40 7.03
C ILE A 77 -2.52 1.43 7.08
N SER A 78 -1.38 1.88 7.60
CA SER A 78 -0.18 1.07 7.73
C SER A 78 0.25 0.99 9.19
N PHE A 79 0.58 -0.21 9.64
CA PHE A 79 1.14 -0.45 10.98
C PHE A 79 2.52 -1.08 10.80
N ALA A 80 3.57 -0.35 11.16
CA ALA A 80 4.95 -0.81 11.03
C ALA A 80 5.39 -1.52 12.32
N TYR A 81 5.82 -2.77 12.21
CA TYR A 81 6.22 -3.57 13.37
C TYR A 81 7.64 -3.27 13.82
N HIS A 82 8.48 -2.75 12.94
CA HIS A 82 9.86 -2.36 13.30
C HIS A 82 9.96 -1.14 14.20
N GLU A 83 8.85 -0.42 14.40
CA GLU A 83 8.80 0.70 15.35
C GLU A 83 8.79 0.23 16.80
N THR A 84 8.48 -1.04 17.04
CA THR A 84 8.45 -1.64 18.39
C THR A 84 9.42 -2.82 18.41
N GLU A 85 10.56 -2.63 19.07
CA GLU A 85 11.65 -3.64 19.11
C GLU A 85 11.22 -5.00 19.66
N ASP A 86 10.18 -5.03 20.50
CA ASP A 86 9.78 -6.22 21.25
C ASP A 86 8.95 -7.24 20.45
N PHE A 87 8.45 -6.90 19.26
CA PHE A 87 7.53 -7.76 18.53
C PHE A 87 8.12 -8.53 17.36
N ASN A 88 9.36 -8.27 17.00
CA ASN A 88 9.96 -8.91 15.83
C ASN A 88 10.84 -10.11 16.22
N ILE A 89 10.27 -11.00 17.00
CA ILE A 89 10.91 -12.23 17.45
C ILE A 89 10.22 -13.40 16.75
N GLY A 90 10.99 -14.39 16.32
CA GLY A 90 10.43 -15.61 15.74
C GLY A 90 10.98 -15.93 14.37
N PRO A 91 10.33 -16.86 13.64
CA PRO A 91 10.86 -17.37 12.37
C PRO A 91 10.78 -16.39 11.21
N TYR A 92 9.99 -15.31 11.33
CA TYR A 92 9.80 -14.33 10.27
C TYR A 92 10.21 -12.95 10.72
N ASP A 93 10.70 -12.16 9.76
CA ASP A 93 10.89 -10.72 9.94
C ASP A 93 9.59 -10.04 9.49
N THR A 94 8.73 -9.71 10.45
CA THR A 94 7.43 -9.12 10.19
C THR A 94 7.55 -7.62 9.94
N LEU A 95 7.23 -7.20 8.72
CA LEU A 95 7.30 -5.79 8.34
C LEU A 95 6.13 -4.99 8.89
N GLY A 96 4.92 -5.51 8.78
CA GLY A 96 3.74 -4.83 9.27
C GLY A 96 2.44 -5.25 8.60
N ASP A 97 1.41 -4.44 8.83
CA ASP A 97 0.08 -4.64 8.27
C ASP A 97 -0.30 -3.45 7.40
N ILE A 98 -0.89 -3.72 6.24
CA ILE A 98 -1.46 -2.71 5.36
C ILE A 98 -2.94 -3.03 5.17
N ILE A 99 -3.79 -2.02 5.33
CA ILE A 99 -5.23 -2.12 5.13
C ILE A 99 -5.62 -1.08 4.09
N ILE A 100 -6.28 -1.51 3.02
CA ILE A 100 -6.67 -0.64 1.89
C ILE A 100 -8.18 -0.72 1.67
N SER A 101 -8.84 0.44 1.58
CA SER A 101 -10.23 0.51 1.14
C SER A 101 -10.29 0.60 -0.37
N LEU A 102 -10.79 -0.45 -1.04
CA LEU A 102 -10.95 -0.43 -2.49
C LEU A 102 -12.02 0.57 -2.93
N GLU A 103 -13.03 0.83 -2.10
CA GLU A 103 -14.01 1.87 -2.38
C GLU A 103 -13.37 3.25 -2.44
N ARG A 104 -12.48 3.56 -1.48
CA ARG A 104 -11.78 4.84 -1.47
C ARG A 104 -10.79 4.96 -2.63
N VAL A 105 -10.12 3.86 -2.97
CA VAL A 105 -9.25 3.79 -4.16
C VAL A 105 -10.05 4.13 -5.42
N GLU A 106 -11.23 3.54 -5.57
CA GLU A 106 -12.12 3.81 -6.71
C GLU A 106 -12.55 5.28 -6.79
N GLU A 107 -12.94 5.84 -5.65
CA GLU A 107 -13.31 7.26 -5.56
C GLU A 107 -12.14 8.17 -5.98
N GLN A 108 -10.94 7.90 -5.45
CA GLN A 108 -9.74 8.69 -5.77
C GLN A 108 -9.33 8.54 -7.23
N ALA A 109 -9.43 7.33 -7.79
CA ALA A 109 -9.15 7.11 -9.21
C ALA A 109 -10.06 7.99 -10.08
N GLY A 110 -11.34 8.09 -9.74
CA GLY A 110 -12.29 8.98 -10.42
C GLY A 110 -11.95 10.45 -10.25
N GLU A 111 -11.63 10.87 -9.03
CA GLU A 111 -11.28 12.27 -8.71
C GLU A 111 -10.03 12.73 -9.47
N TYR A 112 -9.02 11.87 -9.54
CA TYR A 112 -7.73 12.20 -10.19
C TYR A 112 -7.64 11.77 -11.63
N ASN A 113 -8.72 11.16 -12.15
CA ASN A 113 -8.80 10.76 -13.56
C ASN A 113 -7.74 9.71 -13.94
N HIS A 114 -7.49 8.79 -13.03
CA HIS A 114 -6.61 7.63 -13.19
C HIS A 114 -7.38 6.36 -13.43
N SER A 115 -6.66 5.30 -13.85
CA SER A 115 -7.20 3.95 -13.76
C SER A 115 -7.27 3.50 -12.30
N PHE A 116 -8.20 2.59 -12.00
CA PHE A 116 -8.31 1.96 -10.69
C PHE A 116 -7.01 1.24 -10.32
N GLU A 117 -6.45 0.49 -11.26
CA GLU A 117 -5.20 -0.25 -11.06
C GLU A 117 -4.06 0.68 -10.63
N ARG A 118 -3.89 1.79 -11.33
CA ARG A 118 -2.83 2.75 -11.00
C ARG A 118 -3.00 3.34 -9.61
N GLU A 119 -4.21 3.75 -9.26
CA GLU A 119 -4.48 4.32 -7.93
C GLU A 119 -4.22 3.28 -6.84
N PHE A 120 -4.62 2.04 -7.08
CA PHE A 120 -4.34 0.95 -6.15
C PHE A 120 -2.84 0.78 -5.89
N TYR A 121 -2.03 0.71 -6.93
CA TYR A 121 -0.59 0.53 -6.77
C TYR A 121 0.09 1.76 -6.16
N TYR A 122 -0.42 2.96 -6.43
CA TYR A 122 0.04 4.16 -5.74
C TYR A 122 -0.21 4.06 -4.23
N VAL A 123 -1.42 3.72 -3.84
CA VAL A 123 -1.82 3.60 -2.43
C VAL A 123 -1.03 2.49 -1.74
N LEU A 124 -0.89 1.34 -2.39
CA LEU A 124 -0.10 0.22 -1.86
C LEU A 124 1.37 0.61 -1.67
N THR A 125 1.97 1.24 -2.66
CA THR A 125 3.37 1.69 -2.58
C THR A 125 3.57 2.68 -1.44
N HIS A 126 2.65 3.64 -1.30
CA HIS A 126 2.66 4.60 -0.20
C HIS A 126 2.64 3.89 1.16
N GLY A 127 1.76 2.90 1.31
CA GLY A 127 1.66 2.11 2.54
C GLY A 127 2.94 1.31 2.84
N ILE A 128 3.54 0.71 1.82
CA ILE A 128 4.79 -0.03 1.99
C ILE A 128 5.93 0.90 2.42
N LEU A 129 6.05 2.07 1.79
CA LEU A 129 7.10 3.03 2.16
C LEU A 129 6.94 3.53 3.59
N HIS A 130 5.71 3.74 4.05
CA HIS A 130 5.47 4.07 5.46
C HIS A 130 5.96 2.97 6.40
N ILE A 131 5.69 1.71 6.07
CA ILE A 131 6.17 0.58 6.86
C ILE A 131 7.71 0.56 6.91
N LEU A 132 8.37 0.96 5.81
CA LEU A 132 9.82 1.01 5.74
C LEU A 132 10.44 2.24 6.42
N GLY A 133 9.61 3.10 7.00
CA GLY A 133 10.07 4.24 7.80
C GLY A 133 10.01 5.59 7.11
N TYR A 134 9.53 5.67 5.87
CA TYR A 134 9.33 6.96 5.23
C TYR A 134 8.20 7.72 5.88
N ASP A 135 8.35 9.02 5.97
CA ASP A 135 7.39 9.91 6.60
C ASP A 135 7.02 11.03 5.63
N HIS A 136 5.86 11.64 5.83
CA HIS A 136 5.39 12.76 5.00
C HIS A 136 4.96 13.98 5.84
N ILE A 137 5.48 14.09 7.07
CA ILE A 137 5.16 15.21 7.98
C ILE A 137 5.99 16.44 7.62
N GLU A 138 7.33 16.30 7.58
CA GLU A 138 8.23 17.40 7.22
C GLU A 138 8.34 17.52 5.69
N GLU A 139 8.62 18.73 5.19
CA GLU A 139 8.69 19.00 3.75
C GLU A 139 9.76 18.17 3.04
N ASP A 140 10.95 18.04 3.65
CA ASP A 140 12.02 17.23 3.07
C ASP A 140 11.66 15.74 3.04
N ASP A 141 10.98 15.26 4.07
CA ASP A 141 10.51 13.88 4.15
C ASP A 141 9.42 13.61 3.12
N LYS A 142 8.49 14.55 2.94
CA LYS A 142 7.45 14.46 1.91
C LYS A 142 8.06 14.36 0.52
N LYS A 143 9.07 15.18 0.26
CA LYS A 143 9.74 15.22 -1.02
C LYS A 143 10.45 13.90 -1.31
N LEU A 144 11.20 13.39 -0.33
CA LEU A 144 11.91 12.12 -0.47
C LEU A 144 10.94 10.97 -0.71
N MET A 145 9.88 10.89 0.08
CA MET A 145 8.87 9.85 -0.09
C MET A 145 8.22 9.90 -1.47
N ARG A 146 7.88 11.09 -1.94
CA ARG A 146 7.29 11.30 -3.27
C ARG A 146 8.24 10.87 -4.39
N GLU A 147 9.52 11.19 -4.26
CA GLU A 147 10.53 10.77 -5.21
C GLU A 147 10.65 9.24 -5.29
N ARG A 148 10.59 8.58 -4.13
CA ARG A 148 10.63 7.11 -4.08
C ARG A 148 9.36 6.49 -4.67
N GLU A 149 8.19 7.03 -4.34
CA GLU A 149 6.93 6.58 -4.93
C GLU A 149 6.97 6.65 -6.45
N GLU A 150 7.47 7.76 -6.99
CA GLU A 150 7.60 7.94 -8.44
C GLU A 150 8.57 6.98 -9.09
N ALA A 151 9.72 6.78 -8.48
CA ALA A 151 10.74 5.88 -9.01
C ALA A 151 10.19 4.46 -9.10
N ILE A 152 9.49 4.01 -8.06
CA ILE A 152 8.90 2.68 -8.01
C ILE A 152 7.77 2.54 -9.05
N LEU A 153 6.81 3.46 -9.05
CA LEU A 153 5.68 3.41 -9.96
C LEU A 153 6.12 3.49 -11.42
N SER A 154 7.11 4.33 -11.73
CA SER A 154 7.65 4.44 -13.07
C SER A 154 8.30 3.16 -13.56
N SER A 155 8.94 2.40 -12.65
CA SER A 155 9.55 1.11 -13.00
C SER A 155 8.51 0.07 -13.44
N PHE A 156 7.25 0.27 -13.05
CA PHE A 156 6.12 -0.60 -13.44
C PHE A 156 5.27 0.00 -14.57
N GLY A 157 5.70 1.12 -15.16
CA GLY A 157 4.97 1.76 -16.25
C GLY A 157 3.94 2.80 -15.82
N TYR A 158 3.82 3.12 -14.55
CA TYR A 158 2.92 4.14 -14.03
C TYR A 158 3.68 5.46 -13.92
N THR A 159 3.66 6.29 -14.97
CA THR A 159 4.45 7.50 -15.02
C THR A 159 3.74 8.70 -14.40
N ARG A 160 4.50 9.50 -13.66
CA ARG A 160 4.02 10.71 -13.00
C ARG A 160 3.51 11.78 -13.96
N ASP A 161 4.11 11.90 -15.14
CA ASP A 161 3.74 12.94 -16.10
C ASP A 161 2.27 12.86 -16.51
N LYS A 162 1.77 11.64 -16.69
CA LYS A 162 0.35 11.41 -16.97
C LYS A 162 -0.51 11.80 -15.77
N TRP A 163 -0.04 11.54 -14.56
CA TRP A 163 -0.73 11.87 -13.34
C TRP A 163 -0.79 13.38 -13.09
N LYS A 164 0.34 14.08 -13.23
CA LYS A 164 0.40 15.54 -13.08
C LYS A 164 -0.52 16.26 -14.05
N ARG A 165 -0.57 15.83 -15.31
CA ARG A 165 -1.45 16.42 -16.30
C ARG A 165 -2.92 16.29 -15.93
N LYS A 166 -3.28 15.18 -15.32
CA LYS A 166 -4.66 14.94 -14.89
C LYS A 166 -5.01 15.73 -13.64
N GLN A 167 -4.09 15.87 -12.70
CA GLN A 167 -4.31 16.70 -11.50
C GLN A 167 -4.44 18.18 -11.81
N LYS A 168 -3.72 18.69 -12.79
CA LYS A 168 -3.82 20.10 -13.21
C LYS A 168 -5.17 20.46 -13.81
N LYS A 169 -5.99 19.48 -14.16
CA LYS A 169 -7.35 19.68 -14.66
C LYS A 169 -8.39 19.73 -13.56
N LEU A 170 -7.99 19.45 -12.35
CA LEU A 170 -8.82 19.56 -11.16
C LEU A 170 -8.62 20.93 -10.51
#